data_5d7e8b170cb97c745f108dc8c65efb16
#
_entry.id   5d7e8b170cb97c745f108dc8c65efb16
#
_cell.length_a   1.000
_cell.length_b   1.000
_cell.length_c   1.000
_cell.angle_alpha   90.00
_cell.angle_beta   90.00
_cell.angle_gamma   90.00
#
_symmetry.space_group_name_H-M   'P 1'
#
loop_
_entity.id
_entity.type
_entity.pdbx_description
1 polymer ?
#
loop_
_entity_poly.entity_id
_entity_poly.type
_entity_poly.pdbx_seq_one_letter_code
_entity_poly.pdbx_strand_id
1 'polypeptide(L)'
;MTARTPTARVTSRNAAFQQWQALLSNRVKRQRAREFVIQGVRPITLAVERGWPLHDLIYDMSRPLSRWAAGMLAASAARQVAMAPELLAELGEKDGDVPEMVAVAAIPPDDFSRIPRAPDLLAVTFDRPASPGNIGTLIRSADAFGAHGLIVTGHAADPYDPKSVRASTGSLFAVPVVRAASHADVIRWARTRPAAIIGTDEKGEADIADIELTGPAVIVIGNEATGLSGAWRQACDVIARIPISGAASSLNAAGAATVVLYEAARQRRAPP
;
A
#
# COMPACT_ATOMS: atom_id res chain seq x y z
N MET A 1 -12.86 -14.26 29.59
CA MET A 1 -12.58 -12.91 30.14
C MET A 1 -11.26 -12.47 29.56
N THR A 2 -11.28 -11.69 28.48
CA THR A 2 -10.09 -11.08 27.91
C THR A 2 -9.63 -9.94 28.82
N ALA A 3 -8.40 -10.02 29.35
CA ALA A 3 -7.82 -8.96 30.15
C ALA A 3 -7.87 -7.64 29.33
N ARG A 4 -8.54 -6.63 29.85
CA ARG A 4 -8.57 -5.30 29.24
C ARG A 4 -7.12 -4.78 29.19
N THR A 5 -6.63 -4.47 28.00
CA THR A 5 -5.32 -3.82 27.81
C THR A 5 -5.31 -2.51 28.62
N PRO A 6 -4.27 -2.24 29.41
CA PRO A 6 -4.22 -1.04 30.26
C PRO A 6 -4.28 0.23 29.38
N THR A 7 -5.16 1.14 29.71
CA THR A 7 -5.26 2.45 29.06
C THR A 7 -4.13 3.36 29.58
N ALA A 8 -3.29 3.84 28.66
CA ALA A 8 -2.31 4.88 28.96
C ALA A 8 -2.92 6.27 28.71
N ARG A 9 -2.42 7.31 29.44
CA ARG A 9 -2.82 8.72 29.22
C ARG A 9 -1.60 9.54 28.80
N VAL A 10 -1.79 10.38 27.76
CA VAL A 10 -0.73 11.26 27.26
C VAL A 10 -1.29 12.69 27.17
N THR A 11 -0.78 13.55 28.06
CA THR A 11 -1.20 14.96 28.21
C THR A 11 -0.06 15.94 27.93
N SER A 12 1.15 15.43 27.58
CA SER A 12 2.31 16.25 27.23
C SER A 12 3.16 15.56 26.17
N ARG A 13 4.05 16.31 25.51
CA ARG A 13 4.99 15.79 24.50
C ARG A 13 6.08 14.91 25.13
N ASN A 14 5.69 13.75 25.64
CA ASN A 14 6.61 12.75 26.18
C ASN A 14 7.31 11.93 25.08
N ALA A 15 8.18 10.99 25.47
CA ALA A 15 8.95 10.16 24.53
C ALA A 15 8.06 9.34 23.57
N ALA A 16 6.92 8.82 24.05
CA ALA A 16 5.99 8.07 23.19
C ALA A 16 5.35 8.97 22.11
N PHE A 17 4.91 10.16 22.49
CA PHE A 17 4.37 11.14 21.54
C PHE A 17 5.42 11.52 20.47
N GLN A 18 6.65 11.81 20.89
CA GLN A 18 7.74 12.16 19.97
C GLN A 18 8.04 11.01 18.99
N GLN A 19 7.96 9.76 19.47
CA GLN A 19 8.10 8.58 18.60
C GLN A 19 6.99 8.56 17.54
N TRP A 20 5.71 8.68 17.91
CA TRP A 20 4.60 8.66 16.96
C TRP A 20 4.67 9.82 15.96
N GLN A 21 4.99 11.03 16.43
CA GLN A 21 5.19 12.20 15.56
C GLN A 21 6.32 11.96 14.55
N ALA A 22 7.42 11.34 14.99
CA ALA A 22 8.54 11.00 14.09
C ALA A 22 8.14 9.97 13.02
N LEU A 23 7.18 9.08 13.28
CA LEU A 23 6.68 8.12 12.27
C LEU A 23 5.96 8.83 11.12
N LEU A 24 5.37 10.00 11.34
CA LEU A 24 4.67 10.76 10.28
C LEU A 24 5.65 11.34 9.25
N SER A 25 6.80 11.83 9.67
CA SER A 25 7.71 12.58 8.82
C SER A 25 9.01 11.86 8.47
N ASN A 26 9.40 10.83 9.23
CA ASN A 26 10.73 10.25 9.12
C ASN A 26 10.71 8.77 8.73
N ARG A 27 11.04 8.50 7.46
CA ARG A 27 11.15 7.14 6.92
C ARG A 27 12.09 6.24 7.71
N VAL A 28 13.27 6.77 8.12
CA VAL A 28 14.27 5.97 8.85
C VAL A 28 13.71 5.52 10.20
N LYS A 29 12.94 6.39 10.86
CA LYS A 29 12.27 6.05 12.11
C LYS A 29 11.22 4.95 11.90
N ARG A 30 10.38 5.04 10.86
CA ARG A 30 9.42 3.98 10.50
C ARG A 30 10.12 2.64 10.27
N GLN A 31 11.18 2.65 9.47
CA GLN A 31 11.93 1.43 9.14
C GLN A 31 12.60 0.81 10.37
N ARG A 32 13.20 1.64 11.24
CA ARG A 32 13.89 1.16 12.45
C ARG A 32 12.92 0.64 13.50
N ALA A 33 11.82 1.35 13.73
CA ALA A 33 10.78 0.92 14.67
C ALA A 33 9.94 -0.23 14.12
N ARG A 34 9.90 -0.41 12.79
CA ARG A 34 8.99 -1.31 12.09
C ARG A 34 7.52 -0.93 12.37
N GLU A 35 7.25 0.37 12.43
CA GLU A 35 5.95 0.94 12.75
C GLU A 35 5.58 2.08 11.80
N PHE A 36 4.28 2.29 11.62
CA PHE A 36 3.74 3.44 10.88
C PHE A 36 2.40 3.89 11.48
N VAL A 37 2.01 5.11 11.15
CA VAL A 37 0.77 5.72 11.64
C VAL A 37 -0.34 5.54 10.61
N ILE A 38 -1.52 5.16 11.08
CA ILE A 38 -2.75 5.06 10.30
C ILE A 38 -3.68 6.18 10.73
N GLN A 39 -4.15 6.97 9.78
CA GLN A 39 -5.09 8.07 9.96
C GLN A 39 -6.38 7.79 9.18
N GLY A 40 -7.51 8.24 9.73
CA GLY A 40 -8.82 8.15 9.08
C GLY A 40 -9.63 6.91 9.45
N VAL A 41 -10.95 7.07 9.42
CA VAL A 41 -11.92 6.06 9.85
C VAL A 41 -11.79 4.77 9.03
N ARG A 42 -11.86 4.87 7.70
CA ARG A 42 -11.83 3.69 6.83
C ARG A 42 -10.52 2.89 6.90
N PRO A 43 -9.32 3.50 6.86
CA PRO A 43 -8.07 2.75 7.01
C PRO A 43 -7.96 2.02 8.35
N ILE A 44 -8.34 2.66 9.47
CA ILE A 44 -8.31 2.05 10.80
C ILE A 44 -9.31 0.88 10.87
N THR A 45 -10.52 1.05 10.35
CA THR A 45 -11.53 -0.01 10.30
C THR A 45 -10.99 -1.24 9.57
N LEU A 46 -10.45 -1.05 8.36
CA LEU A 46 -9.91 -2.16 7.57
C LEU A 46 -8.69 -2.81 8.22
N ALA A 47 -7.83 -2.04 8.88
CA ALA A 47 -6.71 -2.60 9.63
C ALA A 47 -7.19 -3.54 10.75
N VAL A 48 -8.22 -3.13 11.52
CA VAL A 48 -8.80 -3.95 12.59
C VAL A 48 -9.52 -5.17 12.02
N GLU A 49 -10.39 -4.99 11.02
CA GLU A 49 -11.17 -6.08 10.39
C GLU A 49 -10.29 -7.15 9.72
N ARG A 50 -9.16 -6.74 9.14
CA ARG A 50 -8.18 -7.64 8.52
C ARG A 50 -7.18 -8.23 9.51
N GLY A 51 -7.31 -7.95 10.80
CA GLY A 51 -6.41 -8.47 11.83
C GLY A 51 -4.97 -7.99 11.69
N TRP A 52 -4.75 -6.78 11.14
CA TRP A 52 -3.41 -6.22 11.03
C TRP A 52 -2.82 -5.97 12.42
N PRO A 53 -1.55 -6.33 12.68
CA PRO A 53 -0.94 -6.10 13.98
C PRO A 53 -0.89 -4.61 14.33
N LEU A 54 -1.74 -4.18 15.26
CA LEU A 54 -1.78 -2.84 15.79
C LEU A 54 -1.08 -2.79 17.14
N HIS A 55 -0.22 -1.80 17.35
CA HIS A 55 0.46 -1.54 18.62
C HIS A 55 -0.37 -0.61 19.52
N ASP A 56 -0.85 0.50 18.95
CA ASP A 56 -1.61 1.51 19.68
C ASP A 56 -2.88 1.90 18.93
N LEU A 57 -3.96 2.11 19.68
CA LEU A 57 -5.13 2.88 19.28
C LEU A 57 -5.19 4.12 20.16
N ILE A 58 -4.93 5.28 19.58
CA ILE A 58 -4.78 6.57 20.25
C ILE A 58 -6.04 7.36 19.97
N TYR A 59 -6.76 7.77 21.02
CA TYR A 59 -8.05 8.42 20.89
C TYR A 59 -8.15 9.71 21.72
N ASP A 60 -9.06 10.61 21.32
CA ASP A 60 -9.35 11.87 21.97
C ASP A 60 -9.97 11.62 23.37
N MET A 61 -9.29 12.10 24.41
CA MET A 61 -9.75 11.95 25.79
C MET A 61 -10.72 13.04 26.24
N SER A 62 -10.95 14.06 25.43
CA SER A 62 -11.75 15.24 25.81
C SER A 62 -13.25 15.06 25.57
N ARG A 63 -13.65 14.06 24.80
CA ARG A 63 -15.04 13.80 24.41
C ARG A 63 -15.42 12.32 24.53
N PRO A 64 -16.72 12.00 24.64
CA PRO A 64 -17.19 10.63 24.58
C PRO A 64 -16.86 10.00 23.24
N LEU A 65 -16.48 8.73 23.27
CA LEU A 65 -16.19 7.96 22.05
C LEU A 65 -17.48 7.72 21.24
N SER A 66 -17.38 7.85 19.92
CA SER A 66 -18.41 7.42 19.01
C SER A 66 -18.61 5.91 19.08
N ARG A 67 -19.74 5.41 18.53
CA ARG A 67 -19.96 3.97 18.40
C ARG A 67 -18.83 3.29 17.59
N TRP A 68 -18.33 3.97 16.57
CA TRP A 68 -17.22 3.45 15.76
C TRP A 68 -15.95 3.31 16.58
N ALA A 69 -15.49 4.36 17.26
CA ALA A 69 -14.26 4.34 18.04
C ALA A 69 -14.33 3.32 19.19
N ALA A 70 -15.46 3.26 19.91
CA ALA A 70 -15.68 2.25 20.93
C ALA A 70 -15.63 0.82 20.35
N GLY A 71 -16.18 0.60 19.15
CA GLY A 71 -16.10 -0.67 18.42
C GLY A 71 -14.67 -1.06 18.07
N MET A 72 -13.85 -0.12 17.57
CA MET A 72 -12.44 -0.38 17.24
C MET A 72 -11.62 -0.76 18.48
N LEU A 73 -11.82 -0.06 19.59
CA LEU A 73 -11.16 -0.39 20.88
C LEU A 73 -11.59 -1.75 21.43
N ALA A 74 -12.83 -2.15 21.21
CA ALA A 74 -13.34 -3.44 21.66
C ALA A 74 -12.85 -4.61 20.78
N ALA A 75 -12.70 -4.37 19.47
CA ALA A 75 -12.32 -5.38 18.48
C ALA A 75 -10.80 -5.60 18.38
N SER A 76 -9.98 -4.71 18.95
CA SER A 76 -8.52 -4.77 18.86
C SER A 76 -7.86 -5.11 20.20
N ALA A 77 -6.77 -5.90 20.14
CA ALA A 77 -5.90 -6.15 21.28
C ALA A 77 -4.81 -5.07 21.47
N ALA A 78 -4.79 -4.05 20.61
CA ALA A 78 -3.83 -2.95 20.68
C ALA A 78 -3.92 -2.19 22.01
N ARG A 79 -2.81 -1.61 22.44
CA ARG A 79 -2.80 -0.74 23.62
C ARG A 79 -3.69 0.47 23.39
N GLN A 80 -4.59 0.75 24.31
CA GLN A 80 -5.49 1.90 24.28
C GLN A 80 -4.79 3.11 24.91
N VAL A 81 -4.73 4.23 24.18
CA VAL A 81 -4.06 5.44 24.63
C VAL A 81 -5.02 6.61 24.56
N ALA A 82 -5.37 7.15 25.70
CA ALA A 82 -6.16 8.39 25.81
C ALA A 82 -5.22 9.60 25.68
N MET A 83 -5.42 10.46 24.70
CA MET A 83 -4.53 11.58 24.39
C MET A 83 -5.26 12.92 24.46
N ALA A 84 -4.55 13.96 24.90
CA ALA A 84 -5.04 15.33 24.88
C ALA A 84 -5.30 15.78 23.42
N PRO A 85 -6.43 16.48 23.14
CA PRO A 85 -6.85 16.78 21.77
C PRO A 85 -5.84 17.58 20.97
N GLU A 86 -5.12 18.52 21.59
CA GLU A 86 -4.08 19.32 20.93
C GLU A 86 -2.89 18.47 20.45
N LEU A 87 -2.53 17.44 21.19
CA LEU A 87 -1.47 16.49 20.78
C LEU A 87 -2.00 15.54 19.70
N LEU A 88 -3.24 15.10 19.84
CA LEU A 88 -3.85 14.20 18.84
C LEU A 88 -4.03 14.92 17.49
N ALA A 89 -4.33 16.22 17.49
CA ALA A 89 -4.37 17.04 16.29
C ALA A 89 -3.04 17.03 15.52
N GLU A 90 -1.89 17.05 16.22
CA GLU A 90 -0.56 16.96 15.60
C GLU A 90 -0.29 15.59 14.95
N LEU A 91 -0.97 14.55 15.37
CA LEU A 91 -0.93 13.22 14.76
C LEU A 91 -2.02 13.05 13.68
N GLY A 92 -2.92 14.02 13.56
CA GLY A 92 -4.03 14.02 12.61
C GLY A 92 -3.60 14.24 11.16
N GLU A 93 -4.56 14.16 10.26
CA GLU A 93 -4.36 14.31 8.82
C GLU A 93 -4.43 15.76 8.35
N LYS A 94 -5.26 16.56 8.99
CA LYS A 94 -5.57 17.94 8.61
C LYS A 94 -5.16 18.92 9.69
N ASP A 95 -4.59 20.02 9.28
CA ASP A 95 -4.26 21.11 10.18
C ASP A 95 -5.55 21.63 10.86
N GLY A 96 -5.56 21.62 12.20
CA GLY A 96 -6.64 22.14 13.02
C GLY A 96 -7.81 21.18 13.31
N ASP A 97 -7.96 20.08 12.60
CA ASP A 97 -8.96 19.06 12.89
C ASP A 97 -8.42 18.02 13.87
N VAL A 98 -9.08 17.84 15.00
CA VAL A 98 -8.76 16.77 15.95
C VAL A 98 -9.42 15.47 15.50
N PRO A 99 -8.64 14.46 15.04
CA PRO A 99 -9.22 13.17 14.72
C PRO A 99 -9.78 12.51 15.99
N GLU A 100 -10.80 11.69 15.84
CA GLU A 100 -11.29 10.93 16.99
C GLU A 100 -10.30 9.86 17.42
N MET A 101 -9.59 9.27 16.43
CA MET A 101 -8.63 8.18 16.63
C MET A 101 -7.53 8.17 15.57
N VAL A 102 -6.34 7.77 16.00
CA VAL A 102 -5.19 7.42 15.16
C VAL A 102 -4.69 6.05 15.62
N ALA A 103 -4.16 5.25 14.71
CA ALA A 103 -3.57 3.96 15.05
C ALA A 103 -2.08 3.91 14.72
N VAL A 104 -1.33 3.10 15.46
CA VAL A 104 0.05 2.74 15.16
C VAL A 104 0.09 1.25 14.85
N ALA A 105 0.64 0.89 13.70
CA ALA A 105 0.64 -0.45 13.16
C ALA A 105 2.05 -0.95 12.87
N ALA A 106 2.23 -2.27 12.93
CA ALA A 106 3.47 -2.92 12.54
C ALA A 106 3.68 -2.89 11.02
N ILE A 107 4.92 -2.63 10.58
CA ILE A 107 5.36 -2.87 9.20
C ILE A 107 5.70 -4.36 9.08
N PRO A 108 5.03 -5.11 8.21
CA PRO A 108 5.30 -6.53 8.01
C PRO A 108 6.67 -6.75 7.34
N PRO A 109 7.24 -7.97 7.42
CA PRO A 109 8.49 -8.29 6.75
C PRO A 109 8.37 -8.17 5.23
N ASP A 110 9.48 -7.79 4.57
CA ASP A 110 9.59 -7.78 3.12
C ASP A 110 9.91 -9.19 2.61
N ASP A 111 8.90 -10.05 2.61
CA ASP A 111 9.00 -11.45 2.23
C ASP A 111 8.01 -11.75 1.09
N PHE A 112 8.51 -12.26 -0.01
CA PHE A 112 7.71 -12.69 -1.16
C PHE A 112 6.73 -13.82 -0.84
N SER A 113 6.93 -14.57 0.25
CA SER A 113 5.98 -15.59 0.70
C SER A 113 4.62 -15.02 1.11
N ARG A 114 4.56 -13.71 1.39
CA ARG A 114 3.31 -12.99 1.67
C ARG A 114 2.41 -12.85 0.44
N ILE A 115 2.97 -12.95 -0.76
CA ILE A 115 2.20 -12.98 -2.01
C ILE A 115 1.82 -14.44 -2.26
N PRO A 116 0.52 -14.78 -2.27
CA PRO A 116 0.08 -16.17 -2.36
C PRO A 116 0.51 -16.82 -3.67
N ARG A 117 0.71 -18.14 -3.62
CA ARG A 117 0.87 -18.96 -4.82
C ARG A 117 -0.53 -19.30 -5.34
N ALA A 118 -0.96 -18.58 -6.35
CA ALA A 118 -2.24 -18.81 -7.00
C ALA A 118 -2.03 -19.27 -8.45
N PRO A 119 -2.86 -20.18 -8.96
CA PRO A 119 -2.77 -20.64 -10.36
C PRO A 119 -3.08 -19.52 -11.36
N ASP A 120 -3.81 -18.51 -10.92
CA ASP A 120 -4.18 -17.30 -11.63
C ASP A 120 -3.42 -16.07 -11.09
N LEU A 121 -2.20 -16.22 -10.61
CA LEU A 121 -1.41 -15.15 -10.00
C LEU A 121 -1.48 -13.87 -10.83
N LEU A 122 -1.88 -12.77 -10.20
CA LEU A 122 -1.73 -11.41 -10.71
C LEU A 122 -0.96 -10.59 -9.69
N ALA A 123 0.30 -10.30 -9.95
CA ALA A 123 1.11 -9.44 -9.12
C ALA A 123 1.50 -8.19 -9.90
N VAL A 124 1.69 -7.08 -9.19
CA VAL A 124 2.15 -5.84 -9.80
C VAL A 124 3.50 -5.46 -9.21
N THR A 125 4.42 -5.06 -10.06
CA THR A 125 5.71 -4.51 -9.66
C THR A 125 5.74 -3.03 -10.04
N PHE A 126 6.06 -2.15 -9.11
CA PHE A 126 6.30 -0.73 -9.37
C PHE A 126 7.79 -0.46 -9.22
N ASP A 127 8.46 -0.21 -10.33
CA ASP A 127 9.91 -0.05 -10.36
C ASP A 127 10.34 1.35 -9.93
N ARG A 128 10.99 1.47 -8.79
CA ARG A 128 11.57 2.70 -8.25
C ARG A 128 10.59 3.89 -8.23
N PRO A 129 9.35 3.75 -7.73
CA PRO A 129 8.41 4.85 -7.68
C PRO A 129 8.94 6.01 -6.84
N ALA A 130 8.80 7.24 -7.35
CA ALA A 130 9.21 8.45 -6.66
C ALA A 130 8.12 9.02 -5.75
N SER A 131 6.84 8.80 -6.09
CA SER A 131 5.69 9.36 -5.39
C SER A 131 5.02 8.38 -4.44
N PRO A 132 4.96 8.67 -3.12
CA PRO A 132 4.18 7.87 -2.17
C PRO A 132 2.68 7.84 -2.54
N GLY A 133 2.14 8.94 -3.09
CA GLY A 133 0.76 9.00 -3.54
C GLY A 133 0.46 8.01 -4.67
N ASN A 134 1.37 7.86 -5.64
CA ASN A 134 1.23 6.88 -6.72
C ASN A 134 1.27 5.44 -6.18
N ILE A 135 2.12 5.16 -5.19
CA ILE A 135 2.14 3.84 -4.53
C ILE A 135 0.78 3.55 -3.90
N GLY A 136 0.23 4.48 -3.12
CA GLY A 136 -1.07 4.30 -2.48
C GLY A 136 -2.21 4.13 -3.48
N THR A 137 -2.21 4.92 -4.57
CA THR A 137 -3.18 4.78 -5.66
C THR A 137 -3.07 3.40 -6.33
N LEU A 138 -1.85 2.93 -6.57
CA LEU A 138 -1.64 1.61 -7.17
C LEU A 138 -2.06 0.47 -6.23
N ILE A 139 -1.80 0.58 -4.92
CA ILE A 139 -2.31 -0.37 -3.91
C ILE A 139 -3.84 -0.46 -4.00
N ARG A 140 -4.52 0.70 -4.10
CA ARG A 140 -5.98 0.75 -4.21
C ARG A 140 -6.49 0.11 -5.50
N SER A 141 -5.82 0.33 -6.62
CA SER A 141 -6.17 -0.30 -7.90
C SER A 141 -5.89 -1.81 -7.88
N ALA A 142 -4.79 -2.23 -7.26
CA ALA A 142 -4.47 -3.64 -7.09
C ALA A 142 -5.55 -4.39 -6.29
N ASP A 143 -6.03 -3.81 -5.18
CA ASP A 143 -7.14 -4.34 -4.39
C ASP A 143 -8.43 -4.40 -5.21
N ALA A 144 -8.79 -3.29 -5.87
CA ALA A 144 -10.03 -3.18 -6.63
C ALA A 144 -10.14 -4.19 -7.78
N PHE A 145 -9.02 -4.56 -8.38
CA PHE A 145 -8.97 -5.47 -9.55
C PHE A 145 -8.41 -6.85 -9.21
N GLY A 146 -8.31 -7.19 -7.92
CA GLY A 146 -8.01 -8.54 -7.47
C GLY A 146 -6.56 -8.98 -7.67
N ALA A 147 -5.61 -8.05 -7.65
CA ALA A 147 -4.19 -8.42 -7.65
C ALA A 147 -3.80 -9.06 -6.32
N HIS A 148 -2.99 -10.09 -6.38
CA HIS A 148 -2.54 -10.89 -5.24
C HIS A 148 -1.43 -10.24 -4.42
N GLY A 149 -0.78 -9.19 -4.97
CA GLY A 149 0.26 -8.46 -4.27
C GLY A 149 0.87 -7.33 -5.10
N LEU A 150 1.48 -6.38 -4.40
CA LEU A 150 2.27 -5.30 -4.98
C LEU A 150 3.72 -5.43 -4.52
N ILE A 151 4.66 -5.32 -5.46
CA ILE A 151 6.09 -5.30 -5.21
C ILE A 151 6.62 -3.92 -5.55
N VAL A 152 7.36 -3.30 -4.64
CA VAL A 152 8.03 -2.02 -4.86
C VAL A 152 9.54 -2.25 -4.90
N THR A 153 10.21 -1.91 -6.01
CA THR A 153 11.63 -2.23 -6.19
C THR A 153 12.55 -1.04 -6.04
N GLY A 154 13.77 -1.34 -5.66
CA GLY A 154 14.89 -0.41 -5.68
C GLY A 154 14.78 0.77 -4.71
N HIS A 155 15.44 1.88 -5.06
CA HIS A 155 15.38 3.11 -4.28
C HIS A 155 14.06 3.86 -4.55
N ALA A 156 13.04 3.46 -3.83
CA ALA A 156 11.66 3.90 -4.02
C ALA A 156 11.16 4.77 -2.87
N ALA A 157 10.04 5.47 -3.08
CA ALA A 157 9.24 6.06 -2.02
C ALA A 157 8.77 4.97 -1.03
N ASP A 158 8.36 5.39 0.16
CA ASP A 158 7.96 4.46 1.22
C ASP A 158 6.47 4.10 1.11
N PRO A 159 6.10 2.81 0.96
CA PRO A 159 4.70 2.39 0.96
C PRO A 159 3.94 2.72 2.26
N TYR A 160 4.67 2.88 3.36
CA TYR A 160 4.13 3.21 4.69
C TYR A 160 4.22 4.71 5.03
N ASP A 161 4.57 5.55 4.05
CA ASP A 161 4.46 7.00 4.19
C ASP A 161 2.98 7.39 4.38
N PRO A 162 2.66 8.36 5.27
CA PRO A 162 1.27 8.79 5.48
C PRO A 162 0.52 9.12 4.19
N LYS A 163 1.20 9.70 3.18
CA LYS A 163 0.59 10.00 1.87
C LYS A 163 0.20 8.71 1.12
N SER A 164 1.03 7.66 1.20
CA SER A 164 0.73 6.37 0.58
C SER A 164 -0.42 5.66 1.32
N VAL A 165 -0.35 5.61 2.65
CA VAL A 165 -1.39 5.01 3.50
C VAL A 165 -2.75 5.65 3.22
N ARG A 166 -2.81 6.99 3.18
CA ARG A 166 -4.05 7.72 2.86
C ARG A 166 -4.55 7.43 1.46
N ALA A 167 -3.68 7.54 0.45
CA ALA A 167 -4.07 7.32 -0.95
C ALA A 167 -4.58 5.90 -1.20
N SER A 168 -4.11 4.91 -0.41
CA SER A 168 -4.61 3.53 -0.48
C SER A 168 -6.03 3.36 0.05
N THR A 169 -6.54 4.31 0.82
CA THR A 169 -7.90 4.29 1.43
C THR A 169 -8.22 3.00 2.19
N GLY A 170 -7.19 2.33 2.75
CA GLY A 170 -7.29 1.09 3.51
C GLY A 170 -6.96 -0.18 2.72
N SER A 171 -6.85 -0.12 1.39
CA SER A 171 -6.46 -1.27 0.55
C SER A 171 -5.06 -1.82 0.89
N LEU A 172 -4.20 -1.02 1.54
CA LEU A 172 -2.91 -1.46 2.09
C LEU A 172 -3.05 -2.66 3.04
N PHE A 173 -4.19 -2.78 3.71
CA PHE A 173 -4.46 -3.87 4.66
C PHE A 173 -5.07 -5.12 4.01
N ALA A 174 -5.44 -5.02 2.74
CA ALA A 174 -6.03 -6.11 1.96
C ALA A 174 -5.02 -6.76 1.00
N VAL A 175 -4.08 -5.97 0.45
CA VAL A 175 -3.11 -6.43 -0.55
C VAL A 175 -1.71 -6.48 0.08
N PRO A 176 -1.01 -7.62 0.05
CA PRO A 176 0.38 -7.69 0.47
C PRO A 176 1.26 -6.73 -0.33
N VAL A 177 1.98 -5.84 0.38
CA VAL A 177 3.00 -4.97 -0.22
C VAL A 177 4.36 -5.46 0.25
N VAL A 178 5.25 -5.76 -0.71
CA VAL A 178 6.61 -6.27 -0.48
C VAL A 178 7.61 -5.33 -1.12
N ARG A 179 8.64 -4.91 -0.39
CA ARG A 179 9.76 -4.15 -0.96
C ARG A 179 10.86 -5.12 -1.36
N ALA A 180 11.33 -5.00 -2.58
CA ALA A 180 12.46 -5.76 -3.08
C ALA A 180 13.68 -4.84 -3.27
N ALA A 181 14.85 -5.29 -2.87
CA ALA A 181 16.07 -4.49 -2.99
C ALA A 181 16.41 -4.21 -4.46
N SER A 182 16.11 -5.15 -5.35
CA SER A 182 16.44 -5.04 -6.77
C SER A 182 15.38 -5.68 -7.67
N HIS A 183 15.39 -5.28 -8.94
CA HIS A 183 14.64 -5.96 -10.00
C HIS A 183 15.03 -7.45 -10.13
N ALA A 184 16.31 -7.78 -9.92
CA ALA A 184 16.80 -9.17 -10.04
C ALA A 184 16.11 -10.11 -9.04
N ASP A 185 15.78 -9.63 -7.83
CA ASP A 185 15.08 -10.44 -6.83
C ASP A 185 13.65 -10.74 -7.28
N VAL A 186 12.98 -9.77 -7.89
CA VAL A 186 11.61 -9.93 -8.42
C VAL A 186 11.61 -10.85 -9.63
N ILE A 187 12.54 -10.67 -10.57
CA ILE A 187 12.68 -11.54 -11.76
C ILE A 187 12.91 -12.98 -11.32
N ARG A 188 13.83 -13.22 -10.39
CA ARG A 188 14.08 -14.54 -9.83
C ARG A 188 12.81 -15.12 -9.20
N TRP A 189 12.11 -14.34 -8.40
CA TRP A 189 10.85 -14.75 -7.78
C TRP A 189 9.77 -15.07 -8.82
N ALA A 190 9.59 -14.24 -9.85
CA ALA A 190 8.62 -14.47 -10.92
C ALA A 190 8.95 -15.75 -11.71
N ARG A 191 10.22 -15.96 -12.06
CA ARG A 191 10.67 -17.15 -12.83
C ARG A 191 10.60 -18.48 -12.05
N THR A 192 10.38 -18.45 -10.73
CA THR A 192 10.03 -19.67 -9.95
C THR A 192 8.55 -20.06 -10.09
N ARG A 193 7.79 -19.33 -10.90
CA ARG A 193 6.36 -19.48 -11.15
C ARG A 193 6.13 -19.51 -12.67
N PRO A 194 5.05 -20.15 -13.16
CA PRO A 194 4.70 -20.10 -14.58
C PRO A 194 4.02 -18.76 -14.93
N ALA A 195 4.60 -17.63 -14.50
CA ALA A 195 4.02 -16.31 -14.66
C ALA A 195 4.74 -15.52 -15.76
N ALA A 196 3.98 -14.98 -16.70
CA ALA A 196 4.48 -14.04 -17.69
C ALA A 196 4.89 -12.72 -17.02
N ILE A 197 6.02 -12.14 -17.42
CA ILE A 197 6.46 -10.80 -16.99
C ILE A 197 6.08 -9.82 -18.09
N ILE A 198 5.13 -8.93 -17.79
CA ILE A 198 4.55 -7.99 -18.74
C ILE A 198 4.96 -6.57 -18.35
N GLY A 199 5.84 -5.97 -19.13
CA GLY A 199 6.23 -4.56 -18.94
C GLY A 199 5.17 -3.61 -19.50
N THR A 200 5.16 -2.38 -19.02
CA THR A 200 4.32 -1.31 -19.58
C THR A 200 5.16 -0.14 -20.02
N ASP A 201 4.99 0.30 -21.28
CA ASP A 201 5.71 1.42 -21.86
C ASP A 201 4.88 2.06 -22.97
N GLU A 202 5.00 3.37 -23.17
CA GLU A 202 4.31 4.09 -24.27
C GLU A 202 4.71 3.58 -25.67
N LYS A 203 5.91 3.02 -25.78
CA LYS A 203 6.50 2.44 -26.99
C LYS A 203 6.46 0.90 -26.97
N GLY A 204 5.51 0.34 -26.23
CA GLY A 204 5.32 -1.12 -26.21
C GLY A 204 4.98 -1.68 -27.58
N GLU A 205 5.35 -2.93 -27.80
CA GLU A 205 5.21 -3.64 -29.07
C GLU A 205 3.79 -4.14 -29.33
N ALA A 206 2.99 -4.34 -28.27
CA ALA A 206 1.62 -4.85 -28.36
C ALA A 206 0.65 -3.96 -27.57
N ASP A 207 -0.57 -3.80 -28.06
CA ASP A 207 -1.61 -3.13 -27.31
C ASP A 207 -2.05 -4.01 -26.15
N ILE A 208 -2.29 -3.40 -24.97
CA ILE A 208 -2.66 -4.16 -23.75
C ILE A 208 -3.92 -5.02 -23.98
N ALA A 209 -4.82 -4.61 -24.85
CA ALA A 209 -6.02 -5.35 -25.17
C ALA A 209 -5.77 -6.65 -25.97
N ASP A 210 -4.62 -6.74 -26.67
CA ASP A 210 -4.24 -7.88 -27.49
C ASP A 210 -3.36 -8.88 -26.72
N ILE A 211 -2.98 -8.56 -25.46
CA ILE A 211 -2.16 -9.42 -24.63
C ILE A 211 -3.04 -10.35 -23.78
N GLU A 212 -2.71 -11.64 -23.78
CA GLU A 212 -3.36 -12.65 -22.92
C GLU A 212 -3.02 -12.39 -21.45
N LEU A 213 -4.02 -12.04 -20.63
CA LEU A 213 -3.88 -11.73 -19.20
C LEU A 213 -4.68 -12.68 -18.29
N THR A 214 -5.26 -13.74 -18.81
CA THR A 214 -6.04 -14.72 -18.02
C THR A 214 -5.13 -15.63 -17.20
N GLY A 215 -3.92 -15.94 -17.71
CA GLY A 215 -2.91 -16.72 -17.03
C GLY A 215 -2.17 -15.97 -15.92
N PRO A 216 -1.25 -16.68 -15.20
CA PRO A 216 -0.40 -16.05 -14.19
C PRO A 216 0.47 -14.94 -14.79
N ALA A 217 0.45 -13.74 -14.18
CA ALA A 217 1.17 -12.58 -14.70
C ALA A 217 1.79 -11.72 -13.59
N VAL A 218 2.95 -11.14 -13.88
CA VAL A 218 3.60 -10.08 -13.12
C VAL A 218 3.65 -8.83 -14.01
N ILE A 219 2.81 -7.86 -13.70
CA ILE A 219 2.76 -6.59 -14.43
C ILE A 219 3.86 -5.67 -13.89
N VAL A 220 4.68 -5.11 -14.75
CA VAL A 220 5.78 -4.21 -14.38
C VAL A 220 5.46 -2.80 -14.84
N ILE A 221 5.30 -1.90 -13.87
CA ILE A 221 5.12 -0.47 -14.08
C ILE A 221 6.47 0.21 -13.87
N GLY A 222 6.93 0.95 -14.87
CA GLY A 222 8.18 1.68 -14.81
C GLY A 222 8.14 2.90 -13.88
N ASN A 223 9.31 3.49 -13.65
CA ASN A 223 9.45 4.75 -12.92
C ASN A 223 8.71 5.88 -13.65
N GLU A 224 8.16 6.84 -12.89
CA GLU A 224 7.35 7.93 -13.41
C GLU A 224 8.10 8.84 -14.41
N ALA A 225 9.43 8.99 -14.25
CA ALA A 225 10.23 9.87 -15.09
C ALA A 225 11.01 9.12 -16.17
N THR A 226 11.49 7.89 -15.87
CA THR A 226 12.43 7.16 -16.75
C THR A 226 11.82 5.90 -17.37
N GLY A 227 10.58 5.56 -17.03
CA GLY A 227 9.91 4.35 -17.52
C GLY A 227 10.59 3.07 -17.08
N LEU A 228 10.48 2.03 -17.88
CA LEU A 228 11.13 0.74 -17.65
C LEU A 228 12.64 0.84 -17.81
N SER A 229 13.39 0.30 -16.85
CA SER A 229 14.85 0.16 -16.97
C SER A 229 15.22 -0.86 -18.05
N GLY A 230 16.45 -0.77 -18.57
CA GLY A 230 16.98 -1.73 -19.54
C GLY A 230 16.90 -3.18 -19.05
N ALA A 231 17.14 -3.40 -17.76
CA ALA A 231 17.05 -4.74 -17.16
C ALA A 231 15.60 -5.27 -17.15
N TRP A 232 14.60 -4.43 -16.91
CA TRP A 232 13.21 -4.81 -17.02
C TRP A 232 12.81 -5.10 -18.47
N ARG A 233 13.26 -4.25 -19.43
CA ARG A 233 13.00 -4.48 -20.86
C ARG A 233 13.51 -5.83 -21.34
N GLN A 234 14.69 -6.26 -20.85
CA GLN A 234 15.27 -7.57 -21.18
C GLN A 234 14.55 -8.73 -20.48
N ALA A 235 13.99 -8.50 -19.31
CA ALA A 235 13.35 -9.56 -18.52
C ALA A 235 11.88 -9.77 -18.86
N CYS A 236 11.19 -8.77 -19.45
CA CYS A 236 9.80 -8.90 -19.86
C CYS A 236 9.65 -9.87 -21.03
N ASP A 237 8.61 -10.68 -20.97
CA ASP A 237 8.21 -11.56 -22.05
C ASP A 237 7.49 -10.79 -23.16
N VAL A 238 6.83 -9.67 -22.78
CA VAL A 238 6.17 -8.72 -23.67
C VAL A 238 6.15 -7.34 -23.03
N ILE A 239 6.21 -6.27 -23.83
CA ILE A 239 6.04 -4.89 -23.40
C ILE A 239 4.74 -4.37 -24.00
N ALA A 240 3.77 -4.11 -23.11
CA ALA A 240 2.46 -3.59 -23.45
C ALA A 240 2.46 -2.08 -23.58
N ARG A 241 1.67 -1.55 -24.49
CA ARG A 241 1.30 -0.12 -24.52
C ARG A 241 -0.20 0.04 -24.28
N ILE A 242 -0.55 1.18 -23.73
CA ILE A 242 -1.94 1.65 -23.66
C ILE A 242 -2.12 2.65 -24.82
N PRO A 243 -2.99 2.37 -25.79
CA PRO A 243 -3.24 3.31 -26.88
C PRO A 243 -3.75 4.65 -26.37
N ILE A 244 -3.11 5.73 -26.78
CA ILE A 244 -3.49 7.12 -26.45
C ILE A 244 -3.89 7.82 -27.74
N SER A 245 -5.09 8.33 -27.80
CA SER A 245 -5.63 9.04 -28.98
C SER A 245 -5.61 10.56 -28.86
N GLY A 246 -5.32 11.09 -27.65
CA GLY A 246 -5.29 12.52 -27.37
C GLY A 246 -3.89 13.14 -27.47
N ALA A 247 -3.76 14.38 -27.03
CA ALA A 247 -2.49 15.12 -27.02
C ALA A 247 -1.54 14.72 -25.88
N ALA A 248 -1.97 13.91 -24.92
CA ALA A 248 -1.11 13.42 -23.85
C ALA A 248 -0.06 12.45 -24.41
N SER A 249 1.22 12.65 -24.04
CA SER A 249 2.30 11.73 -24.41
C SER A 249 2.28 10.43 -23.61
N SER A 250 1.81 10.49 -22.35
CA SER A 250 1.76 9.35 -21.43
C SER A 250 0.69 9.53 -20.36
N LEU A 251 0.37 8.47 -19.64
CA LEU A 251 -0.45 8.48 -18.45
C LEU A 251 0.42 8.56 -17.19
N ASN A 252 -0.13 9.10 -16.10
CA ASN A 252 0.46 8.92 -14.79
C ASN A 252 0.67 7.42 -14.53
N ALA A 253 1.81 7.03 -13.95
CA ALA A 253 2.18 5.62 -13.78
C ALA A 253 1.13 4.79 -13.00
N ALA A 254 0.54 5.35 -11.93
CA ALA A 254 -0.53 4.67 -11.21
C ALA A 254 -1.84 4.60 -12.02
N GLY A 255 -2.11 5.61 -12.87
CA GLY A 255 -3.22 5.61 -13.82
C GLY A 255 -3.04 4.53 -14.89
N ALA A 256 -1.86 4.45 -15.49
CA ALA A 256 -1.52 3.39 -16.44
C ALA A 256 -1.69 2.00 -15.83
N ALA A 257 -1.16 1.80 -14.64
CA ALA A 257 -1.33 0.55 -13.89
C ALA A 257 -2.81 0.21 -13.64
N THR A 258 -3.64 1.21 -13.34
CA THR A 258 -5.09 1.00 -13.15
C THR A 258 -5.77 0.48 -14.42
N VAL A 259 -5.40 1.02 -15.59
CA VAL A 259 -5.95 0.56 -16.89
C VAL A 259 -5.53 -0.89 -17.17
N VAL A 260 -4.24 -1.23 -16.95
CA VAL A 260 -3.74 -2.59 -17.17
C VAL A 260 -4.39 -3.60 -16.23
N LEU A 261 -4.56 -3.24 -14.95
CA LEU A 261 -5.23 -4.09 -13.96
C LEU A 261 -6.71 -4.26 -14.26
N TYR A 262 -7.39 -3.20 -14.75
CA TYR A 262 -8.78 -3.31 -15.21
C TYR A 262 -8.89 -4.28 -16.38
N GLU A 263 -8.00 -4.19 -17.37
CA GLU A 263 -7.99 -5.09 -18.52
C GLU A 263 -7.76 -6.55 -18.09
N ALA A 264 -6.78 -6.80 -17.20
CA ALA A 264 -6.56 -8.12 -16.63
C ALA A 264 -7.82 -8.65 -15.92
N ALA A 265 -8.47 -7.82 -15.11
CA ALA A 265 -9.69 -8.20 -14.40
C ALA A 265 -10.87 -8.43 -15.38
N ARG A 266 -10.97 -7.65 -16.47
CA ARG A 266 -11.97 -7.82 -17.52
C ARG A 266 -11.83 -9.18 -18.21
N GLN A 267 -10.64 -9.52 -18.65
CA GLN A 267 -10.37 -10.81 -19.30
C GLN A 267 -10.65 -12.00 -18.37
N ARG A 268 -10.24 -11.91 -17.09
CA ARG A 268 -10.43 -12.96 -16.08
C ARG A 268 -11.88 -13.16 -15.64
N ARG A 269 -12.77 -12.18 -15.88
CA ARG A 269 -14.21 -12.26 -15.59
C ARG A 269 -15.02 -12.74 -16.79
N ALA A 270 -14.48 -12.69 -17.99
CA ALA A 270 -15.17 -13.20 -19.17
C ALA A 270 -15.40 -14.71 -18.97
N PRO A 271 -16.61 -15.21 -19.23
CA PRO A 271 -16.82 -16.66 -19.28
C PRO A 271 -15.91 -17.24 -20.36
N PRO A 272 -15.38 -18.44 -20.15
CA PRO A 272 -14.53 -19.12 -21.11
C PRO A 272 -15.25 -19.38 -22.43
#